data_1a67eeca8c584a625bfdf4706795ba54
#
_entry.id   1a67eeca8c584a625bfdf4706795ba54
#
_cell.length_a   1.000
_cell.length_b   1.000
_cell.length_c   1.000
_cell.angle_alpha   90.00
_cell.angle_beta   90.00
_cell.angle_gamma   90.00
#
_symmetry.space_group_name_H-M   'P 1'
#
loop_
_entity.id
_entity.type
_entity.pdbx_description
1 polymer ?
#
loop_
_entity_poly.entity_id
_entity_poly.type
_entity_poly.pdbx_seq_one_letter_code
_entity_poly.pdbx_strand_id
1 'polypeptide(L)'
;MALSIAQLGEGLVKAGRLETKPVCVHGAKEVEEDWVRTATIDRCLAKVLLHLTLEERPPAYLGQDSTEGCCGGGIAYMGFSEFPQRVRYFVSTGSPDGKGGAEYLKRSPEHVDAMLRSAGKITPLAKHIVFRRCQDLEDSDPGVRAIICFGTAEQIRNLCALNSFGSSDIFGAAIIPSGSACASLVTYPTGMSSSAPKESVFVGPVDPTGNSWFPECYMGMGIPIDVARRMVDDIDASFVVKRPKVAYPQKRETL
;
A
#
# COMPACT_ATOMS: atom_id res chain seq x y z
N MET A 1 24.17 10.97 -8.63
CA MET A 1 22.92 11.74 -8.41
C MET A 1 21.87 10.79 -7.86
N ALA A 2 21.05 11.22 -6.91
CA ALA A 2 19.94 10.40 -6.44
C ALA A 2 18.90 10.25 -7.57
N LEU A 3 18.31 9.05 -7.71
CA LEU A 3 17.25 8.79 -8.67
C LEU A 3 16.01 9.64 -8.34
N SER A 4 15.34 10.17 -9.36
CA SER A 4 14.04 10.84 -9.20
C SER A 4 12.93 9.83 -8.83
N ILE A 5 11.79 10.32 -8.35
CA ILE A 5 10.64 9.47 -8.02
C ILE A 5 10.12 8.73 -9.26
N ALA A 6 10.10 9.40 -10.41
CA ALA A 6 9.75 8.77 -11.69
C ALA A 6 10.69 7.62 -12.02
N GLN A 7 12.01 7.84 -11.93
CA GLN A 7 13.02 6.79 -12.17
C GLN A 7 12.91 5.61 -11.21
N LEU A 8 12.58 5.86 -9.92
CA LEU A 8 12.31 4.79 -8.97
C LEU A 8 11.09 3.97 -9.39
N GLY A 9 10.00 4.63 -9.78
CA GLY A 9 8.80 3.96 -10.29
C GLY A 9 9.10 3.11 -11.53
N GLU A 10 9.84 3.64 -12.50
CA GLU A 10 10.25 2.91 -13.70
C GLU A 10 11.15 1.72 -13.39
N GLY A 11 12.09 1.87 -12.46
CA GLY A 11 12.94 0.79 -11.98
C GLY A 11 12.13 -0.36 -11.41
N LEU A 12 11.14 -0.08 -10.55
CA LEU A 12 10.23 -1.08 -9.98
C LEU A 12 9.34 -1.74 -11.05
N VAL A 13 8.82 -0.96 -12.02
CA VAL A 13 8.08 -1.51 -13.17
C VAL A 13 8.93 -2.50 -13.95
N LYS A 14 10.17 -2.11 -14.29
CA LYS A 14 11.11 -2.97 -15.02
C LYS A 14 11.46 -4.23 -14.22
N ALA A 15 11.79 -4.08 -12.94
CA ALA A 15 12.18 -5.20 -12.09
C ALA A 15 11.02 -6.19 -11.85
N GLY A 16 9.82 -5.70 -11.61
CA GLY A 16 8.63 -6.51 -11.40
C GLY A 16 7.93 -6.92 -12.70
N ARG A 17 8.31 -6.36 -13.86
CA ARG A 17 7.54 -6.45 -15.13
C ARG A 17 6.08 -6.09 -14.92
N LEU A 18 5.85 -5.02 -14.15
CA LEU A 18 4.49 -4.58 -13.83
C LEU A 18 3.80 -4.02 -15.07
N GLU A 19 2.52 -4.34 -15.22
CA GLU A 19 1.64 -3.74 -16.22
C GLU A 19 0.98 -2.47 -15.70
N THR A 20 1.04 -2.26 -14.39
CA THR A 20 0.47 -1.11 -13.69
C THR A 20 1.53 -0.03 -13.46
N LYS A 21 1.08 1.21 -13.27
CA LYS A 21 1.96 2.34 -12.94
C LYS A 21 2.04 2.52 -11.42
N PRO A 22 3.24 2.53 -10.81
CA PRO A 22 3.38 2.77 -9.38
C PRO A 22 2.83 4.13 -8.95
N VAL A 23 2.17 4.14 -7.78
CA VAL A 23 1.65 5.35 -7.13
C VAL A 23 2.54 5.69 -5.95
N CYS A 24 2.94 6.95 -5.82
CA CYS A 24 3.65 7.44 -4.65
C CYS A 24 2.72 8.14 -3.67
N VAL A 25 3.15 8.19 -2.40
CA VAL A 25 2.42 8.80 -1.28
C VAL A 25 3.30 9.86 -0.62
N HIS A 26 2.76 11.05 -0.47
CA HIS A 26 3.41 12.14 0.27
C HIS A 26 2.42 12.95 1.10
N GLY A 27 2.94 13.76 2.03
CA GLY A 27 2.13 14.71 2.79
C GLY A 27 2.12 16.08 2.14
N ALA A 28 1.01 16.84 2.27
CA ALA A 28 0.91 18.22 1.84
C ALA A 28 0.21 19.10 2.89
N LYS A 29 0.61 20.37 2.98
CA LYS A 29 -0.05 21.36 3.84
C LYS A 29 -1.25 21.99 3.16
N GLU A 30 -1.18 22.18 1.85
CA GLU A 30 -2.19 22.79 1.00
C GLU A 30 -2.52 21.85 -0.16
N VAL A 31 -3.67 22.04 -0.77
CA VAL A 31 -4.15 21.30 -1.93
C VAL A 31 -3.92 22.13 -3.19
N GLU A 32 -3.37 21.53 -4.24
CA GLU A 32 -3.21 22.19 -5.53
C GLU A 32 -4.53 22.13 -6.32
N GLU A 33 -4.70 23.06 -7.27
CA GLU A 33 -5.97 23.27 -7.97
C GLU A 33 -6.39 22.05 -8.83
N ASP A 34 -5.42 21.32 -9.36
CA ASP A 34 -5.64 20.14 -10.21
C ASP A 34 -5.88 18.85 -9.42
N TRP A 35 -5.75 18.86 -8.08
CA TRP A 35 -5.94 17.67 -7.26
C TRP A 35 -7.41 17.40 -6.99
N VAL A 36 -7.78 16.14 -6.96
CA VAL A 36 -9.16 15.71 -6.68
C VAL A 36 -9.27 15.00 -5.33
N ARG A 37 -10.42 15.10 -4.67
CA ARG A 37 -10.68 14.33 -3.45
C ARG A 37 -10.75 12.84 -3.78
N THR A 38 -10.18 11.98 -2.95
CA THR A 38 -10.29 10.51 -3.13
C THR A 38 -11.74 10.05 -3.28
N ALA A 39 -12.66 10.66 -2.53
CA ALA A 39 -14.09 10.33 -2.54
C ALA A 39 -14.78 10.62 -3.90
N THR A 40 -14.19 11.45 -4.78
CA THR A 40 -14.72 11.66 -6.14
C THR A 40 -14.36 10.52 -7.09
N ILE A 41 -13.34 9.71 -6.72
CA ILE A 41 -12.94 8.52 -7.48
C ILE A 41 -13.69 7.30 -6.93
N ASP A 42 -13.54 7.03 -5.63
CA ASP A 42 -14.25 5.94 -4.94
C ASP A 42 -14.26 6.18 -3.41
N ARG A 43 -15.21 5.55 -2.72
CA ARG A 43 -15.28 5.57 -1.25
C ARG A 43 -14.20 4.72 -0.58
N CYS A 44 -13.69 3.71 -1.27
CA CYS A 44 -12.64 2.82 -0.80
C CYS A 44 -11.27 3.33 -1.26
N LEU A 45 -10.41 3.74 -0.33
CA LEU A 45 -9.08 4.25 -0.65
C LEU A 45 -8.24 3.22 -1.44
N ALA A 46 -8.31 1.94 -1.11
CA ALA A 46 -7.59 0.91 -1.85
C ALA A 46 -8.03 0.84 -3.32
N LYS A 47 -9.31 1.05 -3.59
CA LYS A 47 -9.85 1.13 -4.96
C LYS A 47 -9.39 2.40 -5.68
N VAL A 48 -9.34 3.54 -4.97
CA VAL A 48 -8.72 4.77 -5.50
C VAL A 48 -7.29 4.51 -5.95
N LEU A 49 -6.48 3.87 -5.10
CA LEU A 49 -5.09 3.53 -5.43
C LEU A 49 -5.00 2.65 -6.67
N LEU A 50 -5.85 1.62 -6.79
CA LEU A 50 -5.88 0.76 -7.98
C LEU A 50 -6.27 1.55 -9.23
N HIS A 51 -7.27 2.43 -9.17
CA HIS A 51 -7.63 3.30 -10.29
C HIS A 51 -6.48 4.21 -10.73
N LEU A 52 -5.74 4.79 -9.78
CA LEU A 52 -4.57 5.62 -10.11
C LEU A 52 -3.46 4.83 -10.81
N THR A 53 -3.33 3.52 -10.54
CA THR A 53 -2.33 2.68 -11.21
C THR A 53 -2.75 2.24 -12.61
N LEU A 54 -4.04 2.08 -12.86
CA LEU A 54 -4.59 1.55 -14.12
C LEU A 54 -5.00 2.63 -15.10
N GLU A 55 -5.39 3.80 -14.61
CA GLU A 55 -6.00 4.86 -15.41
C GLU A 55 -5.21 6.16 -15.28
N GLU A 56 -5.22 6.97 -16.34
CA GLU A 56 -4.70 8.33 -16.27
C GLU A 56 -5.66 9.23 -15.51
N ARG A 57 -5.24 9.66 -14.33
CA ARG A 57 -6.05 10.48 -13.42
C ARG A 57 -5.19 11.56 -12.78
N PRO A 58 -5.79 12.70 -12.40
CA PRO A 58 -5.12 13.72 -11.60
C PRO A 58 -4.72 13.16 -10.23
N PRO A 59 -3.78 13.81 -9.54
CA PRO A 59 -3.43 13.48 -8.16
C PRO A 59 -4.68 13.47 -7.27
N ALA A 60 -4.78 12.47 -6.39
CA ALA A 60 -5.89 12.36 -5.45
C ALA A 60 -5.42 12.66 -4.02
N TYR A 61 -6.25 13.31 -3.21
CA TYR A 61 -5.91 13.60 -1.83
C TYR A 61 -7.02 13.22 -0.85
N LEU A 62 -6.60 12.88 0.36
CA LEU A 62 -7.44 12.72 1.54
C LEU A 62 -6.88 13.61 2.65
N GLY A 63 -7.70 14.46 3.24
CA GLY A 63 -7.30 15.36 4.30
C GLY A 63 -8.28 15.37 5.47
N GLN A 64 -7.89 15.99 6.55
CA GLN A 64 -8.73 16.11 7.75
C GLN A 64 -10.07 16.81 7.47
N ASP A 65 -10.08 17.74 6.52
CA ASP A 65 -11.24 18.52 6.07
C ASP A 65 -11.97 17.91 4.88
N SER A 66 -11.57 16.74 4.41
CA SER A 66 -12.10 16.09 3.20
C SER A 66 -12.34 14.58 3.38
N THR A 67 -12.65 14.16 4.61
CA THR A 67 -12.93 12.74 4.93
C THR A 67 -14.31 12.28 4.46
N GLU A 68 -15.21 13.20 4.11
CA GLU A 68 -16.54 12.87 3.60
C GLU A 68 -16.47 11.97 2.37
N GLY A 69 -17.26 10.91 2.40
CA GLY A 69 -17.30 9.93 1.30
C GLY A 69 -16.24 8.83 1.37
N CYS A 70 -15.23 8.93 2.22
CA CYS A 70 -14.30 7.82 2.48
C CYS A 70 -14.86 6.84 3.52
N CYS A 71 -14.46 5.58 3.47
CA CYS A 71 -14.86 4.60 4.47
C CYS A 71 -14.18 4.88 5.83
N GLY A 72 -14.90 4.63 6.94
CA GLY A 72 -14.40 4.93 8.29
C GLY A 72 -13.09 4.21 8.65
N GLY A 73 -12.86 3.00 8.14
CA GLY A 73 -11.60 2.29 8.31
C GLY A 73 -10.44 3.00 7.59
N GLY A 74 -10.67 3.46 6.35
CA GLY A 74 -9.68 4.22 5.59
C GLY A 74 -9.30 5.52 6.30
N ILE A 75 -10.28 6.28 6.80
CA ILE A 75 -10.05 7.52 7.55
C ILE A 75 -9.20 7.27 8.80
N ALA A 76 -9.52 6.21 9.56
CA ALA A 76 -8.80 5.86 10.78
C ALA A 76 -7.37 5.38 10.48
N TYR A 77 -7.17 4.54 9.46
CA TYR A 77 -5.83 4.12 9.04
C TYR A 77 -4.99 5.26 8.44
N MET A 78 -5.60 6.33 7.95
CA MET A 78 -4.89 7.55 7.55
C MET A 78 -4.64 8.51 8.73
N GLY A 79 -5.05 8.15 9.95
CA GLY A 79 -4.80 8.91 11.17
C GLY A 79 -5.69 10.14 11.33
N PHE A 80 -6.77 10.28 10.55
CA PHE A 80 -7.69 11.41 10.62
C PHE A 80 -8.86 11.20 11.58
N SER A 81 -9.02 10.01 12.13
CA SER A 81 -9.99 9.70 13.19
C SER A 81 -9.54 8.52 14.03
N GLU A 82 -10.15 8.37 15.19
CA GLU A 82 -10.10 7.11 15.94
C GLU A 82 -10.89 6.01 15.21
N PHE A 83 -10.53 4.75 15.47
CA PHE A 83 -11.32 3.62 14.96
C PHE A 83 -12.71 3.63 15.58
N PRO A 84 -13.79 3.56 14.76
CA PRO A 84 -15.14 3.49 15.28
C PRO A 84 -15.32 2.29 16.23
N GLN A 85 -16.00 2.48 17.36
CA GLN A 85 -16.26 1.42 18.35
C GLN A 85 -16.88 0.15 17.72
N ARG A 86 -17.73 0.32 16.70
CA ARG A 86 -18.36 -0.78 15.97
C ARG A 86 -17.39 -1.65 15.16
N VAL A 87 -16.19 -1.15 14.83
CA VAL A 87 -15.23 -1.88 13.97
C VAL A 87 -14.83 -3.21 14.60
N ARG A 88 -14.72 -3.27 15.93
CA ARG A 88 -14.39 -4.50 16.65
C ARG A 88 -15.40 -5.62 16.43
N TYR A 89 -16.67 -5.26 16.38
CA TYR A 89 -17.77 -6.19 16.12
C TYR A 89 -17.89 -6.53 14.63
N PHE A 90 -17.79 -5.52 13.77
CA PHE A 90 -17.88 -5.68 12.33
C PHE A 90 -16.80 -6.64 11.79
N VAL A 91 -15.55 -6.49 12.21
CA VAL A 91 -14.44 -7.34 11.77
C VAL A 91 -14.48 -8.74 12.41
N SER A 92 -15.23 -8.94 13.51
CA SER A 92 -15.29 -10.21 14.19
C SER A 92 -16.69 -10.86 14.10
N THR A 93 -17.45 -10.84 15.16
CA THR A 93 -18.64 -11.67 15.35
C THR A 93 -19.96 -10.98 15.04
N GLY A 94 -19.94 -9.74 14.62
CA GLY A 94 -21.10 -8.90 14.49
C GLY A 94 -21.53 -8.26 15.82
N SER A 95 -22.32 -7.19 15.72
CA SER A 95 -22.86 -6.50 16.88
C SER A 95 -23.85 -7.38 17.65
N PRO A 96 -23.86 -7.34 18.99
CA PRO A 96 -24.81 -8.09 19.81
C PRO A 96 -26.29 -7.75 19.51
N ASP A 97 -26.56 -6.57 18.97
CA ASP A 97 -27.92 -6.15 18.55
C ASP A 97 -28.29 -6.59 17.12
N GLY A 98 -27.40 -7.35 16.45
CA GLY A 98 -27.60 -7.86 15.09
C GLY A 98 -27.53 -6.80 13.99
N LYS A 99 -27.17 -5.55 14.32
CA LYS A 99 -27.08 -4.48 13.32
C LYS A 99 -25.68 -4.35 12.74
N GLY A 100 -25.58 -4.09 11.45
CA GLY A 100 -24.34 -3.69 10.78
C GLY A 100 -23.48 -4.81 10.22
N GLY A 101 -23.96 -6.05 10.22
CA GLY A 101 -23.24 -7.20 9.63
C GLY A 101 -21.99 -7.62 10.39
N ALA A 102 -21.33 -8.67 9.90
CA ALA A 102 -20.06 -9.18 10.42
C ALA A 102 -19.27 -9.82 9.30
N GLU A 103 -17.94 -9.72 9.38
CA GLU A 103 -17.02 -10.27 8.38
C GLU A 103 -16.29 -11.53 8.86
N TYR A 104 -16.34 -11.83 10.15
CA TYR A 104 -15.74 -13.03 10.75
C TYR A 104 -14.25 -13.21 10.44
N LEU A 105 -13.51 -12.13 10.23
CA LEU A 105 -12.07 -12.14 9.97
C LEU A 105 -11.23 -12.30 11.23
N LYS A 106 -11.82 -12.04 12.40
CA LYS A 106 -11.22 -12.24 13.72
C LYS A 106 -12.17 -13.01 14.63
N ARG A 107 -11.58 -13.80 15.52
CA ARG A 107 -12.32 -14.70 16.42
C ARG A 107 -13.28 -13.97 17.36
N SER A 108 -12.89 -12.78 17.84
CA SER A 108 -13.71 -12.00 18.77
C SER A 108 -13.37 -10.51 18.70
N PRO A 109 -14.24 -9.64 19.28
CA PRO A 109 -13.94 -8.22 19.42
C PRO A 109 -12.62 -7.92 20.15
N GLU A 110 -12.26 -8.71 21.17
CA GLU A 110 -11.01 -8.54 21.92
C GLU A 110 -9.77 -8.81 21.05
N HIS A 111 -9.85 -9.76 20.11
CA HIS A 111 -8.78 -10.00 19.12
C HIS A 111 -8.64 -8.82 18.15
N VAL A 112 -9.74 -8.18 17.76
CA VAL A 112 -9.69 -6.95 16.95
C VAL A 112 -9.03 -5.83 17.74
N ASP A 113 -9.44 -5.61 19.00
CA ASP A 113 -8.84 -4.58 19.86
C ASP A 113 -7.34 -4.81 20.06
N ALA A 114 -6.92 -6.06 20.26
CA ALA A 114 -5.51 -6.42 20.40
C ALA A 114 -4.73 -6.15 19.08
N MET A 115 -5.32 -6.50 17.95
CA MET A 115 -4.75 -6.23 16.62
C MET A 115 -4.59 -4.72 16.39
N LEU A 116 -5.62 -3.91 16.65
CA LEU A 116 -5.55 -2.46 16.49
C LEU A 116 -4.53 -1.82 17.42
N ARG A 117 -4.42 -2.28 18.66
CA ARG A 117 -3.36 -1.82 19.59
C ARG A 117 -1.96 -2.20 19.10
N SER A 118 -1.78 -3.36 18.48
CA SER A 118 -0.48 -3.80 17.96
C SER A 118 0.03 -2.95 16.79
N ALA A 119 -0.89 -2.29 16.06
CA ALA A 119 -0.52 -1.33 15.03
C ALA A 119 0.15 -0.07 15.61
N GLY A 120 0.10 0.13 16.93
CA GLY A 120 0.64 1.32 17.58
C GLY A 120 -0.13 2.60 17.27
N LYS A 121 0.46 3.73 17.61
CA LYS A 121 -0.13 5.04 17.30
C LYS A 121 -0.02 5.32 15.80
N ILE A 122 -1.14 5.66 15.17
CA ILE A 122 -1.19 6.12 13.77
C ILE A 122 -1.25 7.65 13.77
N THR A 123 -0.31 8.26 13.06
CA THR A 123 -0.22 9.72 12.93
C THR A 123 -0.24 10.08 11.45
N PRO A 124 -1.11 10.99 10.97
CA PRO A 124 -1.16 11.38 9.58
C PRO A 124 0.15 12.03 9.13
N LEU A 125 0.52 11.88 7.86
CA LEU A 125 1.75 12.45 7.29
C LEU A 125 1.74 13.98 7.33
N ALA A 126 0.58 14.58 7.07
CA ALA A 126 0.36 16.02 7.04
C ALA A 126 -1.15 16.29 7.10
N LYS A 127 -1.55 17.56 6.92
CA LYS A 127 -2.96 17.95 6.81
C LYS A 127 -3.68 17.21 5.68
N HIS A 128 -2.98 16.96 4.57
CA HIS A 128 -3.44 16.19 3.43
C HIS A 128 -2.45 15.09 3.09
N ILE A 129 -2.94 13.90 2.74
CA ILE A 129 -2.17 12.79 2.20
C ILE A 129 -2.50 12.72 0.72
N VAL A 130 -1.48 12.75 -0.12
CA VAL A 130 -1.59 12.83 -1.58
C VAL A 130 -1.12 11.54 -2.21
N PHE A 131 -1.85 11.09 -3.21
CA PHE A 131 -1.61 9.90 -4.01
C PHE A 131 -1.52 10.29 -5.47
N ARG A 132 -0.39 10.01 -6.11
CA ARG A 132 -0.19 10.31 -7.54
C ARG A 132 0.77 9.31 -8.17
N ARG A 133 0.73 9.14 -9.48
CA ARG A 133 1.67 8.24 -10.16
C ARG A 133 3.10 8.76 -10.02
N CYS A 134 4.05 7.85 -9.83
CA CYS A 134 5.47 8.22 -9.72
C CYS A 134 5.97 8.95 -10.97
N GLN A 135 5.51 8.56 -12.15
CA GLN A 135 5.88 9.17 -13.43
C GLN A 135 5.49 10.65 -13.55
N ASP A 136 4.51 11.12 -12.75
CA ASP A 136 4.08 12.52 -12.75
C ASP A 136 5.01 13.42 -11.89
N LEU A 137 6.09 12.86 -11.32
CA LEU A 137 7.10 13.53 -10.50
C LEU A 137 8.50 13.41 -11.15
N GLU A 138 8.65 13.94 -12.37
CA GLU A 138 9.93 13.83 -13.10
C GLU A 138 11.06 14.59 -12.42
N ASP A 139 10.80 15.85 -12.01
CA ASP A 139 11.84 16.79 -11.53
C ASP A 139 11.63 17.22 -10.06
N SER A 140 10.66 16.66 -9.35
CA SER A 140 10.33 17.06 -8.00
C SER A 140 10.21 15.89 -7.03
N ASP A 141 10.63 16.07 -5.79
CA ASP A 141 10.34 15.17 -4.67
C ASP A 141 9.64 15.98 -3.57
N PRO A 142 8.30 15.89 -3.47
CA PRO A 142 7.53 16.60 -2.44
C PRO A 142 7.67 15.95 -1.05
N GLY A 143 8.69 15.13 -0.82
CA GLY A 143 8.86 14.34 0.39
C GLY A 143 8.07 13.04 0.35
N VAL A 144 8.18 12.30 -0.75
CA VAL A 144 7.56 10.98 -0.91
C VAL A 144 8.00 10.05 0.22
N ARG A 145 7.03 9.33 0.81
CA ARG A 145 7.24 8.42 1.94
C ARG A 145 7.16 6.95 1.55
N ALA A 146 6.35 6.63 0.54
CA ALA A 146 6.20 5.26 0.05
C ALA A 146 5.83 5.23 -1.42
N ILE A 147 6.10 4.09 -2.07
CA ILE A 147 5.63 3.73 -3.40
C ILE A 147 4.72 2.51 -3.28
N ILE A 148 3.61 2.53 -4.00
CA ILE A 148 2.61 1.47 -4.04
C ILE A 148 2.64 0.84 -5.43
N CYS A 149 2.81 -0.47 -5.47
CA CYS A 149 2.76 -1.28 -6.69
C CYS A 149 1.58 -2.26 -6.62
N PHE A 150 0.95 -2.49 -7.76
CA PHE A 150 0.01 -3.60 -7.94
C PHE A 150 0.53 -4.51 -9.06
N GLY A 151 0.23 -5.79 -8.98
CA GLY A 151 0.64 -6.76 -9.98
C GLY A 151 0.17 -8.16 -9.65
N THR A 152 0.48 -9.10 -10.52
CA THR A 152 0.21 -10.52 -10.25
C THR A 152 1.04 -11.03 -9.08
N ALA A 153 0.61 -12.15 -8.48
CA ALA A 153 1.37 -12.78 -7.39
C ALA A 153 2.83 -13.07 -7.77
N GLU A 154 3.10 -13.42 -9.04
CA GLU A 154 4.46 -13.62 -9.54
C GLU A 154 5.27 -12.33 -9.55
N GLN A 155 4.70 -11.25 -10.02
CA GLN A 155 5.34 -9.94 -10.09
C GLN A 155 5.68 -9.42 -8.68
N ILE A 156 4.71 -9.51 -7.77
CA ILE A 156 4.91 -9.10 -6.37
C ILE A 156 5.92 -10.00 -5.65
N ARG A 157 5.88 -11.33 -5.85
CA ARG A 157 6.90 -12.26 -5.33
C ARG A 157 8.31 -11.85 -5.77
N ASN A 158 8.47 -11.46 -7.03
CA ASN A 158 9.78 -11.06 -7.56
C ASN A 158 10.27 -9.74 -6.94
N LEU A 159 9.37 -8.79 -6.68
CA LEU A 159 9.72 -7.58 -5.92
C LEU A 159 10.06 -7.90 -4.46
N CYS A 160 9.37 -8.84 -3.80
CA CYS A 160 9.75 -9.32 -2.47
C CYS A 160 11.16 -9.94 -2.48
N ALA A 161 11.46 -10.77 -3.48
CA ALA A 161 12.78 -11.38 -3.62
C ALA A 161 13.86 -10.33 -3.90
N LEU A 162 13.55 -9.27 -4.65
CA LEU A 162 14.48 -8.16 -4.86
C LEU A 162 14.76 -7.40 -3.55
N ASN A 163 13.73 -7.16 -2.72
CA ASN A 163 13.96 -6.56 -1.40
C ASN A 163 14.83 -7.45 -0.51
N SER A 164 14.65 -8.78 -0.59
CA SER A 164 15.47 -9.74 0.17
C SER A 164 16.92 -9.81 -0.31
N PHE A 165 17.24 -9.37 -1.53
CA PHE A 165 18.59 -9.39 -2.06
C PHE A 165 19.56 -8.55 -1.23
N GLY A 166 19.12 -7.38 -0.77
CA GLY A 166 19.91 -6.48 0.08
C GLY A 166 19.69 -6.69 1.58
N SER A 167 18.93 -7.71 2.01
CA SER A 167 18.59 -7.96 3.41
C SER A 167 19.22 -9.26 3.92
N SER A 168 19.75 -9.23 5.15
CA SER A 168 20.20 -10.43 5.88
C SER A 168 19.12 -10.99 6.82
N ASP A 169 17.99 -10.30 6.99
CA ASP A 169 16.87 -10.76 7.82
C ASP A 169 15.96 -11.70 7.02
N ILE A 170 15.99 -12.98 7.36
CA ILE A 170 15.22 -14.02 6.70
C ILE A 170 13.69 -13.86 6.87
N PHE A 171 13.24 -13.16 7.92
CA PHE A 171 11.82 -13.01 8.25
C PHE A 171 11.28 -11.59 8.01
N GLY A 172 12.16 -10.59 7.93
CA GLY A 172 11.78 -9.18 7.97
C GLY A 172 11.61 -8.51 6.61
N ALA A 173 12.08 -9.12 5.52
CA ALA A 173 12.13 -8.44 4.22
C ALA A 173 10.74 -8.17 3.61
N ALA A 174 9.78 -9.08 3.80
CA ALA A 174 8.41 -8.91 3.32
C ALA A 174 7.42 -9.34 4.40
N ILE A 175 6.46 -8.47 4.67
CA ILE A 175 5.44 -8.69 5.70
C ILE A 175 4.05 -8.68 5.07
N ILE A 176 3.22 -9.63 5.48
CA ILE A 176 1.80 -9.68 5.14
C ILE A 176 1.02 -9.32 6.41
N PRO A 177 0.72 -8.02 6.64
CA PRO A 177 0.05 -7.62 7.86
C PRO A 177 -1.43 -8.00 7.82
N SER A 178 -1.97 -8.38 8.98
CA SER A 178 -3.41 -8.52 9.14
C SER A 178 -4.07 -7.14 9.17
N GLY A 179 -5.18 -6.98 8.47
CA GLY A 179 -5.95 -5.74 8.45
C GLY A 179 -6.26 -5.24 7.05
N SER A 180 -6.75 -4.01 6.96
CA SER A 180 -7.22 -3.46 5.69
C SER A 180 -6.09 -3.17 4.70
N ALA A 181 -6.44 -3.15 3.41
CA ALA A 181 -5.52 -2.76 2.34
C ALA A 181 -4.92 -1.35 2.55
N CYS A 182 -5.68 -0.42 3.14
CA CYS A 182 -5.19 0.91 3.47
C CYS A 182 -4.00 0.87 4.44
N ALA A 183 -4.00 -0.07 5.38
CA ALA A 183 -2.91 -0.23 6.33
C ALA A 183 -1.65 -0.76 5.65
N SER A 184 -1.77 -1.87 4.92
CA SER A 184 -0.63 -2.53 4.25
C SER A 184 -0.04 -1.70 3.11
N LEU A 185 -0.88 -0.96 2.37
CA LEU A 185 -0.42 -0.20 1.21
C LEU A 185 0.04 1.22 1.55
N VAL A 186 -0.52 1.83 2.61
CA VAL A 186 -0.23 3.24 2.94
C VAL A 186 0.32 3.39 4.35
N THR A 187 -0.45 3.03 5.39
CA THR A 187 -0.12 3.37 6.78
C THR A 187 1.24 2.83 7.22
N TYR A 188 1.52 1.56 6.96
CA TYR A 188 2.77 0.93 7.39
C TYR A 188 3.97 1.38 6.55
N PRO A 189 3.93 1.34 5.20
CA PRO A 189 5.10 1.71 4.40
C PRO A 189 5.46 3.20 4.48
N THR A 190 4.52 4.07 4.80
CA THR A 190 4.80 5.50 5.00
C THR A 190 5.38 5.82 6.39
N GLY A 191 5.35 4.87 7.33
CA GLY A 191 5.78 5.07 8.71
C GLY A 191 4.79 5.86 9.57
N MET A 192 3.52 5.95 9.14
CA MET A 192 2.45 6.57 9.94
C MET A 192 2.14 5.76 11.20
N SER A 193 2.32 4.45 11.17
CA SER A 193 2.22 3.57 12.33
C SER A 193 3.55 3.54 13.09
N SER A 194 3.51 3.78 14.41
CA SER A 194 4.70 3.76 15.26
C SER A 194 5.32 2.37 15.44
N SER A 195 4.58 1.31 15.11
CA SER A 195 5.03 -0.10 15.26
C SER A 195 5.46 -0.73 13.94
N ALA A 196 5.30 -0.04 12.79
CA ALA A 196 5.66 -0.61 11.50
C ALA A 196 7.18 -0.76 11.34
N PRO A 197 7.69 -1.93 10.95
CA PRO A 197 9.10 -2.12 10.59
C PRO A 197 9.49 -1.23 9.39
N LYS A 198 10.69 -0.62 9.47
CA LYS A 198 11.10 0.41 8.49
C LYS A 198 11.75 -0.15 7.22
N GLU A 199 12.33 -1.36 7.31
CA GLU A 199 13.12 -1.95 6.21
C GLU A 199 12.36 -3.02 5.43
N SER A 200 11.09 -3.22 5.77
CA SER A 200 10.24 -4.24 5.16
C SER A 200 9.33 -3.65 4.10
N VAL A 201 9.01 -4.44 3.09
CA VAL A 201 7.87 -4.19 2.20
C VAL A 201 6.61 -4.83 2.79
N PHE A 202 5.45 -4.26 2.48
CA PHE A 202 4.17 -4.71 3.01
C PHE A 202 3.29 -5.20 1.86
N VAL A 203 2.89 -6.47 1.91
CA VAL A 203 2.09 -7.10 0.86
C VAL A 203 0.65 -7.25 1.32
N GLY A 204 -0.29 -6.89 0.48
CA GLY A 204 -1.74 -6.96 0.72
C GLY A 204 -2.53 -6.74 -0.56
N PRO A 205 -3.86 -6.65 -0.45
CA PRO A 205 -4.68 -6.88 0.73
C PRO A 205 -4.82 -8.36 1.08
N VAL A 206 -4.87 -8.66 2.37
CA VAL A 206 -5.25 -10.00 2.89
C VAL A 206 -6.61 -9.97 3.58
N ASP A 207 -7.17 -8.79 3.74
CA ASP A 207 -8.52 -8.56 4.21
C ASP A 207 -9.47 -8.63 2.99
N PRO A 208 -10.33 -9.64 2.88
CA PRO A 208 -11.25 -9.79 1.74
C PRO A 208 -12.43 -8.81 1.79
N THR A 209 -12.53 -7.99 2.83
CA THR A 209 -13.60 -7.03 3.03
C THR A 209 -13.73 -6.07 1.85
N GLY A 210 -14.86 -6.09 1.19
CA GLY A 210 -15.15 -5.21 0.07
C GLY A 210 -14.26 -5.41 -1.17
N ASN A 211 -13.49 -6.50 -1.24
CA ASN A 211 -12.53 -6.76 -2.31
C ASN A 211 -13.13 -7.46 -3.55
N SER A 212 -14.45 -7.57 -3.66
CA SER A 212 -15.10 -8.14 -4.86
C SER A 212 -14.76 -7.42 -6.17
N TRP A 213 -14.24 -6.20 -6.09
CA TRP A 213 -13.77 -5.40 -7.22
C TRP A 213 -12.27 -5.57 -7.50
N PHE A 214 -11.51 -6.19 -6.60
CA PHE A 214 -10.07 -6.36 -6.77
C PHE A 214 -9.81 -7.52 -7.73
N PRO A 215 -8.94 -7.37 -8.75
CA PRO A 215 -8.65 -8.45 -9.68
C PRO A 215 -8.10 -9.69 -8.94
N GLU A 216 -8.68 -10.86 -9.19
CA GLU A 216 -8.34 -12.12 -8.49
C GLU A 216 -6.85 -12.49 -8.57
N CYS A 217 -6.20 -12.13 -9.68
CA CYS A 217 -4.78 -12.44 -9.89
C CYS A 217 -3.82 -11.37 -9.31
N TYR A 218 -4.33 -10.25 -8.79
CA TYR A 218 -3.49 -9.15 -8.32
C TYR A 218 -3.20 -9.22 -6.83
N MET A 219 -2.04 -8.67 -6.49
CA MET A 219 -1.64 -8.30 -5.14
C MET A 219 -1.16 -6.85 -5.15
N GLY A 220 -1.20 -6.20 -4.00
CA GLY A 220 -0.59 -4.90 -3.79
C GLY A 220 0.66 -5.00 -2.93
N MET A 221 1.57 -4.05 -3.09
CA MET A 221 2.77 -3.91 -2.27
C MET A 221 2.99 -2.44 -1.94
N GLY A 222 3.09 -2.14 -0.65
CA GLY A 222 3.53 -0.85 -0.15
C GLY A 222 5.03 -0.91 0.19
N ILE A 223 5.81 -0.01 -0.36
CA ILE A 223 7.29 0.01 -0.28
C ILE A 223 7.71 1.34 0.35
N PRO A 224 8.35 1.36 1.55
CA PRO A 224 8.96 2.58 2.09
C PRO A 224 9.94 3.19 1.10
N ILE A 225 10.04 4.51 1.03
CA ILE A 225 10.84 5.18 -0.02
C ILE A 225 12.32 4.80 0.02
N ASP A 226 12.90 4.66 1.22
CA ASP A 226 14.31 4.28 1.35
C ASP A 226 14.55 2.83 0.90
N VAL A 227 13.56 1.95 1.13
CA VAL A 227 13.57 0.57 0.64
C VAL A 227 13.43 0.55 -0.89
N ALA A 228 12.56 1.37 -1.47
CA ALA A 228 12.41 1.48 -2.92
C ALA A 228 13.72 1.93 -3.60
N ARG A 229 14.43 2.91 -3.01
CA ARG A 229 15.76 3.34 -3.51
C ARG A 229 16.74 2.19 -3.51
N ARG A 230 16.90 1.50 -2.38
CA ARG A 230 17.79 0.32 -2.28
C ARG A 230 17.43 -0.76 -3.29
N MET A 231 16.13 -1.10 -3.40
CA MET A 231 15.68 -2.11 -4.36
C MET A 231 16.06 -1.77 -5.80
N VAL A 232 15.91 -0.50 -6.20
CA VAL A 232 16.25 -0.05 -7.56
C VAL A 232 17.75 -0.04 -7.78
N ASP A 233 18.54 0.38 -6.80
CA ASP A 233 20.01 0.33 -6.85
C ASP A 233 20.53 -1.11 -6.98
N ASP A 234 19.84 -2.08 -6.40
CA ASP A 234 20.20 -3.50 -6.42
C ASP A 234 19.83 -4.24 -7.74
N ILE A 235 19.04 -3.65 -8.63
CA ILE A 235 18.52 -4.32 -9.84
C ILE A 235 19.64 -4.96 -10.65
N ASP A 236 20.68 -4.19 -10.99
CA ASP A 236 21.75 -4.62 -11.89
C ASP A 236 22.66 -5.70 -11.26
N ALA A 237 22.78 -5.72 -9.95
CA ALA A 237 23.54 -6.73 -9.22
C ALA A 237 22.73 -8.00 -8.92
N SER A 238 21.41 -7.90 -8.91
CA SER A 238 20.49 -8.97 -8.49
C SER A 238 20.18 -9.99 -9.59
N PHE A 239 19.39 -11.00 -9.21
CA PHE A 239 18.86 -12.02 -10.12
C PHE A 239 18.01 -11.43 -11.27
N VAL A 240 17.45 -10.24 -11.09
CA VAL A 240 16.62 -9.57 -12.10
C VAL A 240 17.39 -9.43 -13.40
N VAL A 241 18.65 -9.01 -13.34
CA VAL A 241 19.55 -8.85 -14.50
C VAL A 241 20.47 -10.06 -14.68
N LYS A 242 21.07 -10.58 -13.59
CA LYS A 242 22.07 -11.65 -13.68
C LYS A 242 21.47 -13.02 -14.01
N ARG A 243 20.24 -13.29 -13.60
CA ARG A 243 19.57 -14.60 -13.78
C ARG A 243 18.07 -14.43 -14.07
N PRO A 244 17.67 -13.70 -15.13
CA PRO A 244 16.25 -13.34 -15.38
C PRO A 244 15.34 -14.56 -15.55
N LYS A 245 15.86 -15.71 -15.94
CA LYS A 245 15.09 -16.97 -16.03
C LYS A 245 14.62 -17.50 -14.69
N VAL A 246 15.24 -17.09 -13.58
CA VAL A 246 14.80 -17.45 -12.22
C VAL A 246 13.53 -16.70 -11.86
N ALA A 247 13.47 -15.43 -12.19
CA ALA A 247 12.30 -14.59 -11.94
C ALA A 247 11.16 -14.88 -12.93
N TYR A 248 11.51 -15.07 -14.22
CA TYR A 248 10.56 -15.15 -15.33
C TYR A 248 10.92 -16.33 -16.24
N PRO A 249 10.59 -17.57 -15.88
CA PRO A 249 10.86 -18.75 -16.68
C PRO A 249 10.10 -18.68 -18.01
N GLN A 250 10.79 -18.98 -19.12
CA GLN A 250 10.17 -19.00 -20.45
C GLN A 250 9.20 -20.19 -20.62
N LYS A 251 9.48 -21.31 -19.96
CA LYS A 251 8.60 -22.46 -19.89
C LYS A 251 8.32 -22.77 -18.43
N ARG A 252 7.06 -22.96 -18.09
CA ARG A 252 6.64 -23.50 -16.80
C ARG A 252 6.47 -25.00 -16.95
N GLU A 253 6.97 -25.75 -15.98
CA GLU A 253 6.63 -27.16 -15.88
C GLU A 253 5.15 -27.25 -15.50
N THR A 254 4.41 -28.06 -16.24
CA THR A 254 3.03 -28.45 -15.85
C THR A 254 3.12 -29.44 -14.70
N LEU A 255 2.43 -29.14 -13.62
CA LEU A 255 2.26 -30.06 -12.50
C LEU A 255 1.43 -31.28 -12.93
#